data_d57bd21ca017015c027f57206cf23e95
#
_entry.id   d57bd21ca017015c027f57206cf23e95
#
_cell.length_a   1.000
_cell.length_b   1.000
_cell.length_c   1.000
_cell.angle_alpha   90.00
_cell.angle_beta   90.00
_cell.angle_gamma   90.00
#
_symmetry.space_group_name_H-M   'P 1'
#
loop_
_entity.id
_entity.type
_entity.pdbx_description
1 polymer ?
#
loop_
_entity_poly.entity_id
_entity_poly.type
_entity_poly.pdbx_seq_one_letter_code
_entity_poly.pdbx_strand_id
1 'polypeptide(L)'
;MYVGVLDTGIWPESESFNDKGMPPVPKRWKGKCEKGKKFSPSYCNRKLIGARSFSKGLRSAGIKISKEDDYNSARDFSGHGTHTASIAVDNHVPGVSYFGYARGTARGMAPHAHLAVYKVSWATETKSTAATDALAGMEQAIRDGVDILSLSIRINQSAYFIDSIAKGSLSAVEKGIFVACAAGNDGHFATVVNAAPWIEVTLQQ
;
A
#
# COMPACT_ATOMS: atom_id res chain seq x y z
N MET A 1 -13.64 -3.23 -8.57
CA MET A 1 -13.05 -2.24 -7.63
C MET A 1 -11.55 -2.50 -7.55
N TYR A 2 -10.72 -1.44 -7.58
CA TYR A 2 -9.26 -1.52 -7.48
C TYR A 2 -8.80 -0.80 -6.22
N VAL A 3 -8.12 -1.51 -5.34
CA VAL A 3 -7.54 -0.95 -4.12
C VAL A 3 -6.05 -0.77 -4.33
N GLY A 4 -5.59 0.46 -4.22
CA GLY A 4 -4.17 0.82 -4.22
C GLY A 4 -3.65 0.90 -2.79
N VAL A 5 -2.68 0.08 -2.45
CA VAL A 5 -2.02 0.08 -1.13
C VAL A 5 -0.64 0.72 -1.26
N LEU A 6 -0.42 1.81 -0.52
CA LEU A 6 0.88 2.46 -0.41
C LEU A 6 1.52 2.06 0.93
N ASP A 7 2.62 1.28 0.85
CA ASP A 7 3.21 0.68 2.05
C ASP A 7 4.65 0.16 1.77
N THR A 8 5.11 -0.82 2.56
CA THR A 8 6.45 -1.46 2.47
C THR A 8 6.58 -2.48 1.34
N GLY A 9 5.51 -2.76 0.59
CA GLY A 9 5.49 -3.70 -0.53
C GLY A 9 4.52 -4.85 -0.35
N ILE A 10 4.78 -5.96 -1.04
CA ILE A 10 3.93 -7.15 -1.05
C ILE A 10 4.75 -8.43 -1.10
N TRP A 11 4.32 -9.47 -0.40
CA TRP A 11 4.76 -10.85 -0.54
C TRP A 11 3.78 -11.61 -1.44
N PRO A 12 4.04 -11.66 -2.76
CA PRO A 12 3.02 -12.06 -3.74
C PRO A 12 2.68 -13.55 -3.70
N GLU A 13 3.55 -14.37 -3.10
CA GLU A 13 3.34 -15.81 -2.96
C GLU A 13 2.41 -16.19 -1.80
N SER A 14 1.97 -15.22 -1.00
CA SER A 14 0.98 -15.47 0.06
C SER A 14 -0.34 -15.96 -0.55
N GLU A 15 -0.92 -16.99 0.05
CA GLU A 15 -2.26 -17.48 -0.30
C GLU A 15 -3.34 -16.40 -0.21
N SER A 16 -3.11 -15.36 0.57
CA SER A 16 -3.95 -14.17 0.67
C SER A 16 -4.19 -13.48 -0.69
N PHE A 17 -3.24 -13.62 -1.62
CA PHE A 17 -3.29 -12.95 -2.91
C PHE A 17 -3.50 -13.91 -4.08
N ASN A 18 -4.00 -15.11 -3.81
CA ASN A 18 -4.44 -16.02 -4.86
C ASN A 18 -5.59 -15.40 -5.65
N ASP A 19 -5.72 -15.75 -6.91
CA ASP A 19 -6.76 -15.19 -7.80
C ASP A 19 -7.93 -16.14 -8.06
N LYS A 20 -8.08 -17.17 -7.22
CA LYS A 20 -9.17 -18.13 -7.34
C LYS A 20 -10.53 -17.42 -7.22
N GLY A 21 -11.37 -17.62 -8.21
CA GLY A 21 -12.69 -16.97 -8.26
C GLY A 21 -12.67 -15.49 -8.65
N MET A 22 -11.50 -14.89 -8.89
CA MET A 22 -11.41 -13.49 -9.32
C MET A 22 -11.86 -13.30 -10.77
N PRO A 23 -12.64 -12.23 -11.05
CA PRO A 23 -12.98 -11.87 -12.42
C PRO A 23 -11.73 -11.42 -13.20
N PRO A 24 -11.80 -11.41 -14.54
CA PRO A 24 -10.73 -10.83 -15.36
C PRO A 24 -10.43 -9.39 -14.99
N VAL A 25 -9.17 -8.98 -15.15
CA VAL A 25 -8.77 -7.59 -14.94
C VAL A 25 -9.50 -6.70 -15.95
N PRO A 26 -10.30 -5.70 -15.50
CA PRO A 26 -11.05 -4.86 -16.42
C PRO A 26 -10.14 -3.99 -17.29
N LYS A 27 -10.59 -3.71 -18.53
CA LYS A 27 -9.82 -2.96 -19.55
C LYS A 27 -9.43 -1.53 -19.13
N ARG A 28 -10.11 -0.94 -18.13
CA ARG A 28 -9.80 0.41 -17.65
C ARG A 28 -8.52 0.48 -16.80
N TRP A 29 -8.00 -0.67 -16.35
CA TRP A 29 -6.75 -0.73 -15.59
C TRP A 29 -5.56 -0.32 -16.44
N LYS A 30 -4.72 0.61 -15.94
CA LYS A 30 -3.55 1.14 -16.64
C LYS A 30 -2.23 0.82 -15.94
N GLY A 31 -2.31 0.20 -14.77
CA GLY A 31 -1.13 -0.17 -14.00
C GLY A 31 -0.42 -1.39 -14.55
N LYS A 32 0.74 -1.68 -14.01
CA LYS A 32 1.58 -2.82 -14.36
C LYS A 32 2.36 -3.35 -13.17
N CYS A 33 2.92 -4.54 -13.32
CA CYS A 33 3.88 -5.12 -12.39
C CYS A 33 5.29 -4.92 -12.90
N GLU A 34 6.14 -4.27 -12.10
CA GLU A 34 7.51 -3.95 -12.47
C GLU A 34 8.46 -5.04 -11.99
N LYS A 35 9.43 -5.39 -12.85
CA LYS A 35 10.51 -6.31 -12.50
C LYS A 35 11.47 -5.64 -11.52
N GLY A 36 11.94 -6.38 -10.52
CA GLY A 36 12.96 -5.91 -9.58
C GLY A 36 13.62 -7.03 -8.80
N LYS A 37 14.38 -6.71 -7.75
CA LYS A 37 15.08 -7.69 -6.92
C LYS A 37 14.06 -8.64 -6.27
N LYS A 38 14.18 -9.94 -6.53
CA LYS A 38 13.27 -10.99 -6.06
C LYS A 38 11.78 -10.73 -6.38
N PHE A 39 11.49 -9.94 -7.40
CA PHE A 39 10.13 -9.69 -7.87
C PHE A 39 10.06 -9.82 -9.39
N SER A 40 9.19 -10.71 -9.86
CA SER A 40 8.88 -10.91 -11.28
C SER A 40 7.48 -10.41 -11.61
N PRO A 41 7.24 -9.81 -12.79
CA PRO A 41 5.90 -9.52 -13.27
C PRO A 41 4.97 -10.74 -13.31
N SER A 42 5.52 -11.96 -13.41
CA SER A 42 4.77 -13.22 -13.39
C SER A 42 4.11 -13.54 -12.04
N TYR A 43 4.46 -12.84 -10.97
CA TYR A 43 3.76 -12.94 -9.67
C TYR A 43 2.41 -12.24 -9.66
N CYS A 44 2.18 -11.36 -10.62
CA CYS A 44 0.87 -10.73 -10.75
C CYS A 44 -0.12 -11.67 -11.43
N ASN A 45 -1.35 -11.56 -11.00
CA ASN A 45 -2.46 -12.41 -11.40
C ASN A 45 -3.74 -11.57 -11.43
N ARG A 46 -4.93 -12.17 -11.41
CA ARG A 46 -6.19 -11.42 -11.39
C ARG A 46 -6.49 -10.77 -10.04
N LYS A 47 -5.80 -11.15 -8.96
CA LYS A 47 -5.89 -10.50 -7.64
C LYS A 47 -4.90 -9.36 -7.53
N LEU A 48 -3.61 -9.63 -7.66
CA LEU A 48 -2.54 -8.64 -7.67
C LEU A 48 -2.32 -8.17 -9.11
N ILE A 49 -2.91 -7.03 -9.48
CA ILE A 49 -2.91 -6.51 -10.85
C ILE A 49 -1.86 -5.43 -11.12
N GLY A 50 -1.20 -4.94 -10.06
CA GLY A 50 -0.16 -3.92 -10.14
C GLY A 50 0.81 -4.01 -8.98
N ALA A 51 2.10 -3.84 -9.25
CA ALA A 51 3.13 -3.79 -8.22
C ALA A 51 4.30 -2.92 -8.69
N ARG A 52 4.56 -1.84 -7.99
CA ARG A 52 5.60 -0.85 -8.30
C ARG A 52 6.35 -0.43 -7.05
N SER A 53 7.53 0.16 -7.24
CA SER A 53 8.32 0.72 -6.13
C SER A 53 8.85 2.11 -6.48
N PHE A 54 8.89 2.97 -5.47
CA PHE A 54 9.29 4.38 -5.56
C PHE A 54 10.39 4.65 -4.55
N SER A 55 11.56 5.01 -5.04
CA SER A 55 12.76 5.26 -4.23
C SER A 55 13.58 6.44 -4.72
N LYS A 56 12.98 7.34 -5.50
CA LYS A 56 13.67 8.51 -6.02
C LYS A 56 14.01 9.51 -4.92
N GLY A 57 13.09 9.71 -3.96
CA GLY A 57 13.33 10.55 -2.79
C GLY A 57 14.50 10.04 -1.98
N LEU A 58 14.50 8.72 -1.67
CA LEU A 58 15.58 8.06 -0.96
C LEU A 58 16.94 8.24 -1.68
N ARG A 59 16.98 7.95 -2.98
CA ARG A 59 18.21 8.05 -3.79
C ARG A 59 18.70 9.49 -3.97
N SER A 60 17.80 10.45 -4.11
CA SER A 60 18.16 11.87 -4.22
C SER A 60 18.80 12.41 -2.94
N ALA A 61 18.48 11.83 -1.79
CA ALA A 61 19.12 12.12 -0.52
C ALA A 61 20.47 11.36 -0.31
N GLY A 62 20.95 10.64 -1.34
CA GLY A 62 22.19 9.86 -1.26
C GLY A 62 22.07 8.55 -0.46
N ILE A 63 20.86 8.19 -0.04
CA ILE A 63 20.61 6.98 0.76
C ILE A 63 20.49 5.77 -0.18
N LYS A 64 21.25 4.72 0.11
CA LYS A 64 21.20 3.46 -0.66
C LYS A 64 20.20 2.51 0.00
N ILE A 65 19.42 1.82 -0.84
CA ILE A 65 18.61 0.69 -0.37
C ILE A 65 19.57 -0.41 0.07
N SER A 66 19.53 -0.78 1.35
CA SER A 66 20.32 -1.88 1.87
C SER A 66 19.96 -3.18 1.16
N LYS A 67 20.98 -3.98 0.87
CA LYS A 67 20.77 -5.32 0.30
C LYS A 67 20.41 -6.36 1.35
N GLU A 68 20.71 -6.06 2.60
CA GLU A 68 20.51 -6.92 3.77
C GLU A 68 19.14 -6.67 4.38
N ASP A 69 18.69 -5.41 4.36
CA ASP A 69 17.50 -4.96 5.09
C ASP A 69 16.31 -4.63 4.18
N ASP A 70 16.46 -4.69 2.83
CA ASP A 70 15.34 -4.44 1.93
C ASP A 70 15.55 -4.97 0.49
N TYR A 71 14.47 -5.01 -0.28
CA TYR A 71 14.46 -5.39 -1.70
C TYR A 71 14.22 -4.17 -2.57
N ASN A 72 15.14 -3.87 -3.48
CA ASN A 72 14.93 -2.83 -4.50
C ASN A 72 13.88 -3.28 -5.55
N SER A 73 12.65 -3.37 -5.13
CA SER A 73 11.49 -3.79 -5.90
C SER A 73 10.22 -3.60 -5.08
N ALA A 74 9.07 -3.97 -5.63
CA ALA A 74 7.80 -4.00 -4.90
C ALA A 74 7.71 -5.13 -3.84
N ARG A 75 8.72 -6.03 -3.76
CA ARG A 75 8.73 -7.09 -2.74
C ARG A 75 8.82 -6.50 -1.34
N ASP A 76 8.00 -7.00 -0.46
CA ASP A 76 7.99 -6.64 0.95
C ASP A 76 9.12 -7.37 1.70
N PHE A 77 9.88 -6.62 2.50
CA PHE A 77 10.87 -7.14 3.42
C PHE A 77 10.36 -7.06 4.87
N SER A 78 9.66 -5.99 5.19
CA SER A 78 9.13 -5.70 6.52
C SER A 78 7.95 -6.61 6.91
N GLY A 79 7.10 -6.96 5.93
CA GLY A 79 5.84 -7.66 6.14
C GLY A 79 4.64 -6.74 6.42
N HIS A 80 4.87 -5.46 6.71
CA HIS A 80 3.79 -4.53 7.06
C HIS A 80 2.82 -4.32 5.88
N GLY A 81 3.32 -4.03 4.67
CA GLY A 81 2.48 -3.83 3.50
C GLY A 81 1.72 -5.09 3.08
N THR A 82 2.32 -6.26 3.24
CA THR A 82 1.65 -7.55 3.03
C THR A 82 0.49 -7.73 4.00
N HIS A 83 0.69 -7.39 5.26
CA HIS A 83 -0.33 -7.47 6.31
C HIS A 83 -1.48 -6.51 6.05
N THR A 84 -1.20 -5.22 5.81
CA THR A 84 -2.25 -4.21 5.55
C THR A 84 -3.05 -4.52 4.28
N ALA A 85 -2.37 -4.96 3.21
CA ALA A 85 -3.03 -5.40 1.98
C ALA A 85 -3.93 -6.64 2.21
N SER A 86 -3.51 -7.58 3.05
CA SER A 86 -4.33 -8.75 3.37
C SER A 86 -5.60 -8.38 4.13
N ILE A 87 -5.50 -7.50 5.14
CA ILE A 87 -6.68 -7.00 5.86
C ILE A 87 -7.68 -6.34 4.91
N ALA A 88 -7.17 -5.55 3.96
CA ALA A 88 -8.03 -4.84 3.02
C ALA A 88 -8.70 -5.78 2.00
N VAL A 89 -7.95 -6.69 1.39
CA VAL A 89 -8.42 -7.38 0.17
C VAL A 89 -8.08 -8.88 0.10
N ASP A 90 -7.63 -9.52 1.19
CA ASP A 90 -7.32 -10.96 1.20
C ASP A 90 -8.42 -11.79 0.52
N ASN A 91 -8.04 -12.74 -0.30
CA ASN A 91 -8.97 -13.75 -0.79
C ASN A 91 -9.26 -14.78 0.33
N HIS A 92 -10.21 -15.65 0.14
CA HIS A 92 -10.54 -16.65 1.14
C HIS A 92 -9.40 -17.68 1.28
N VAL A 93 -8.81 -17.76 2.47
CA VAL A 93 -7.78 -18.75 2.83
C VAL A 93 -8.33 -19.67 3.92
N PRO A 94 -8.80 -20.88 3.56
CA PRO A 94 -9.38 -21.80 4.52
C PRO A 94 -8.31 -22.48 5.37
N GLY A 95 -8.70 -22.92 6.57
CA GLY A 95 -7.86 -23.75 7.43
C GLY A 95 -6.73 -23.02 8.16
N VAL A 96 -6.74 -21.69 8.16
CA VAL A 96 -5.78 -20.88 8.92
C VAL A 96 -6.01 -21.06 10.43
N SER A 97 -4.93 -21.00 11.20
CA SER A 97 -4.97 -21.02 12.66
C SER A 97 -3.71 -20.39 13.23
N TYR A 98 -3.79 -19.90 14.45
CA TYR A 98 -2.60 -19.49 15.21
C TYR A 98 -2.17 -20.66 16.10
N PHE A 99 -1.16 -21.42 15.67
CA PHE A 99 -0.69 -22.63 16.36
C PHE A 99 -1.80 -23.61 16.76
N GLY A 100 -2.79 -23.79 15.86
CA GLY A 100 -3.96 -24.64 16.11
C GLY A 100 -5.15 -23.95 16.79
N TYR A 101 -4.96 -22.76 17.35
CA TYR A 101 -6.04 -21.96 17.92
C TYR A 101 -6.78 -21.15 16.86
N ALA A 102 -8.02 -20.81 17.13
CA ALA A 102 -8.90 -19.99 16.29
C ALA A 102 -8.93 -20.46 14.82
N ARG A 103 -9.01 -21.77 14.59
CA ARG A 103 -9.06 -22.34 13.24
C ARG A 103 -10.27 -21.83 12.46
N GLY A 104 -10.03 -21.33 11.26
CA GLY A 104 -11.09 -20.75 10.44
C GLY A 104 -10.65 -20.43 9.03
N THR A 105 -11.38 -19.51 8.39
CA THR A 105 -11.04 -18.97 7.08
C THR A 105 -10.66 -17.49 7.24
N ALA A 106 -9.43 -17.14 6.88
CA ALA A 106 -9.05 -15.74 6.77
C ALA A 106 -9.63 -15.14 5.48
N ARG A 107 -9.99 -13.87 5.56
CA ARG A 107 -10.44 -13.08 4.41
C ARG A 107 -10.27 -11.59 4.70
N GLY A 108 -9.93 -10.81 3.69
CA GLY A 108 -9.95 -9.35 3.77
C GLY A 108 -11.38 -8.78 3.76
N MET A 109 -11.50 -7.49 3.97
CA MET A 109 -12.79 -6.78 3.96
C MET A 109 -13.43 -6.78 2.57
N ALA A 110 -12.63 -6.73 1.50
CA ALA A 110 -13.09 -6.74 0.12
C ALA A 110 -12.44 -7.86 -0.72
N PRO A 111 -12.78 -9.16 -0.47
CA PRO A 111 -12.06 -10.29 -1.07
C PRO A 111 -12.16 -10.37 -2.61
N HIS A 112 -13.13 -9.72 -3.21
CA HIS A 112 -13.27 -9.64 -4.67
C HIS A 112 -12.68 -8.37 -5.29
N ALA A 113 -12.04 -7.50 -4.53
CA ALA A 113 -11.31 -6.36 -5.06
C ALA A 113 -9.98 -6.80 -5.68
N HIS A 114 -9.59 -6.13 -6.77
CA HIS A 114 -8.24 -6.25 -7.31
C HIS A 114 -7.28 -5.36 -6.51
N LEU A 115 -6.05 -5.81 -6.34
CA LEU A 115 -4.99 -5.15 -5.57
C LEU A 115 -3.93 -4.56 -6.48
N ALA A 116 -3.54 -3.31 -6.22
CA ALA A 116 -2.34 -2.71 -6.74
C ALA A 116 -1.45 -2.21 -5.59
N VAL A 117 -0.17 -2.51 -5.61
CA VAL A 117 0.77 -2.16 -4.54
C VAL A 117 1.82 -1.19 -5.04
N TYR A 118 2.02 -0.15 -4.26
CA TYR A 118 2.99 0.92 -4.47
C TYR A 118 3.91 0.97 -3.26
N LYS A 119 5.08 0.33 -3.37
CA LYS A 119 6.07 0.39 -2.29
C LYS A 119 6.69 1.77 -2.25
N VAL A 120 6.48 2.46 -1.15
CA VAL A 120 6.94 3.82 -0.89
C VAL A 120 7.72 3.94 0.42
N SER A 121 7.65 2.92 1.26
CA SER A 121 8.34 2.86 2.56
C SER A 121 9.50 1.85 2.51
N TRP A 122 10.64 2.25 3.06
CA TRP A 122 11.93 1.57 2.99
C TRP A 122 12.59 1.50 4.35
N ALA A 123 13.28 0.40 4.65
CA ALA A 123 13.94 0.20 5.95
C ALA A 123 14.94 1.31 6.33
N THR A 124 15.56 1.95 5.35
CA THR A 124 16.57 3.00 5.56
C THR A 124 16.07 4.41 5.27
N GLU A 125 14.75 4.60 5.14
CA GLU A 125 14.19 5.90 4.80
C GLU A 125 14.25 6.93 5.94
N THR A 126 14.23 8.19 5.56
CA THR A 126 13.97 9.31 6.45
C THR A 126 12.56 9.87 6.20
N LYS A 127 12.02 10.64 7.15
CA LYS A 127 10.68 11.22 6.99
C LYS A 127 10.51 12.10 5.74
N SER A 128 11.56 12.81 5.33
CA SER A 128 11.54 13.65 4.12
C SER A 128 11.59 12.82 2.83
N THR A 129 12.36 11.73 2.81
CA THR A 129 12.42 10.83 1.65
C THR A 129 11.14 10.05 1.49
N ALA A 130 10.53 9.60 2.62
CA ALA A 130 9.23 8.95 2.64
C ALA A 130 8.12 9.82 2.03
N ALA A 131 8.10 11.12 2.37
CA ALA A 131 7.13 12.07 1.83
C ALA A 131 7.18 12.18 0.30
N THR A 132 8.39 12.24 -0.27
CA THR A 132 8.59 12.33 -1.72
C THR A 132 8.18 11.04 -2.44
N ASP A 133 8.59 9.90 -1.90
CA ASP A 133 8.27 8.60 -2.50
C ASP A 133 6.80 8.24 -2.34
N ALA A 134 6.16 8.61 -1.22
CA ALA A 134 4.72 8.47 -1.01
C ALA A 134 3.92 9.31 -2.02
N LEU A 135 4.27 10.59 -2.22
CA LEU A 135 3.59 11.44 -3.20
C LEU A 135 3.71 10.86 -4.62
N ALA A 136 4.91 10.38 -5.00
CA ALA A 136 5.11 9.75 -6.30
C ALA A 136 4.28 8.46 -6.46
N GLY A 137 4.15 7.67 -5.40
CA GLY A 137 3.29 6.49 -5.37
C GLY A 137 1.81 6.84 -5.52
N MET A 138 1.33 7.87 -4.81
CA MET A 138 -0.06 8.35 -4.91
C MET A 138 -0.38 8.85 -6.32
N GLU A 139 0.48 9.68 -6.91
CA GLU A 139 0.32 10.15 -8.29
C GLU A 139 0.26 8.99 -9.29
N GLN A 140 1.08 7.97 -9.09
CA GLN A 140 1.06 6.81 -9.97
C GLN A 140 -0.21 6.00 -9.81
N ALA A 141 -0.69 5.79 -8.58
CA ALA A 141 -1.93 5.09 -8.32
C ALA A 141 -3.14 5.79 -8.95
N ILE A 142 -3.17 7.12 -8.88
CA ILE A 142 -4.17 7.94 -9.57
C ILE A 142 -4.12 7.71 -11.09
N ARG A 143 -2.93 7.70 -11.69
CA ARG A 143 -2.75 7.45 -13.14
C ARG A 143 -3.12 6.03 -13.54
N ASP A 144 -2.84 5.05 -12.69
CA ASP A 144 -3.16 3.65 -12.92
C ASP A 144 -4.68 3.39 -12.82
N GLY A 145 -5.43 4.28 -12.17
CA GLY A 145 -6.89 4.29 -12.11
C GLY A 145 -7.45 3.45 -10.98
N VAL A 146 -6.85 3.52 -9.79
CA VAL A 146 -7.43 2.91 -8.58
C VAL A 146 -8.74 3.60 -8.19
N ASP A 147 -9.60 2.87 -7.49
CA ASP A 147 -10.85 3.40 -6.94
C ASP A 147 -10.67 3.86 -5.49
N ILE A 148 -9.77 3.19 -4.77
CA ILE A 148 -9.46 3.42 -3.37
C ILE A 148 -7.95 3.50 -3.19
N LEU A 149 -7.47 4.47 -2.39
CA LEU A 149 -6.11 4.54 -1.86
C LEU A 149 -6.13 4.21 -0.37
N SER A 150 -5.32 3.25 0.03
CA SER A 150 -5.10 2.86 1.42
C SER A 150 -3.65 3.15 1.81
N LEU A 151 -3.46 4.01 2.82
CA LEU A 151 -2.15 4.46 3.30
C LEU A 151 -2.01 4.16 4.79
N SER A 152 -1.30 3.09 5.13
CA SER A 152 -0.94 2.77 6.52
C SER A 152 0.46 3.29 6.84
N ILE A 153 0.74 4.53 6.45
CA ILE A 153 2.01 5.21 6.64
C ILE A 153 1.85 6.51 7.42
N ARG A 154 2.88 6.85 8.18
CA ARG A 154 2.96 8.08 8.94
C ARG A 154 4.14 8.92 8.46
N ILE A 155 3.84 10.15 8.06
CA ILE A 155 4.82 11.21 7.85
C ILE A 155 4.59 12.28 8.93
N ASN A 156 5.53 13.20 9.11
CA ASN A 156 5.37 14.26 10.10
C ASN A 156 4.10 15.06 9.83
N GLN A 157 3.36 15.34 10.90
CA GLN A 157 2.25 16.26 10.85
C GLN A 157 2.74 17.66 10.47
N SER A 158 2.10 18.24 9.48
CA SER A 158 2.37 19.60 8.99
C SER A 158 1.09 20.26 8.51
N ALA A 159 1.15 21.54 8.21
CA ALA A 159 0.01 22.24 7.63
C ALA A 159 -0.38 21.63 6.28
N TYR A 160 -1.66 21.51 5.96
CA TYR A 160 -2.19 20.81 4.79
C TYR A 160 -1.57 21.26 3.45
N PHE A 161 -1.24 22.56 3.33
CA PHE A 161 -0.66 23.12 2.12
C PHE A 161 0.82 22.75 1.89
N ILE A 162 1.50 22.16 2.88
CA ILE A 162 2.86 21.62 2.76
C ILE A 162 2.91 20.10 2.95
N ASP A 163 1.88 19.49 3.51
CA ASP A 163 1.79 18.06 3.75
C ASP A 163 1.63 17.29 2.43
N SER A 164 2.56 16.37 2.15
CA SER A 164 2.56 15.59 0.91
C SER A 164 1.40 14.60 0.83
N ILE A 165 0.98 14.02 1.97
CA ILE A 165 -0.18 13.12 2.00
C ILE A 165 -1.45 13.92 1.76
N ALA A 166 -1.61 15.07 2.44
CA ALA A 166 -2.77 15.93 2.23
C ALA A 166 -2.89 16.39 0.77
N LYS A 167 -1.79 16.84 0.15
CA LYS A 167 -1.82 17.27 -1.26
C LYS A 167 -2.12 16.13 -2.23
N GLY A 168 -1.46 14.98 -2.07
CA GLY A 168 -1.68 13.82 -2.92
C GLY A 168 -3.09 13.25 -2.78
N SER A 169 -3.62 13.22 -1.53
CA SER A 169 -4.99 12.77 -1.27
C SER A 169 -6.05 13.73 -1.84
N LEU A 170 -5.83 15.04 -1.77
CA LEU A 170 -6.72 16.01 -2.41
C LEU A 170 -6.82 15.74 -3.92
N SER A 171 -5.67 15.58 -4.58
CA SER A 171 -5.63 15.26 -6.02
C SER A 171 -6.31 13.93 -6.37
N ALA A 172 -6.31 12.96 -5.46
CA ALA A 172 -7.03 11.70 -5.63
C ALA A 172 -8.55 11.89 -5.48
N VAL A 173 -8.97 12.60 -4.42
CA VAL A 173 -10.39 12.87 -4.13
C VAL A 173 -11.05 13.70 -5.23
N GLU A 174 -10.35 14.69 -5.79
CA GLU A 174 -10.81 15.47 -6.95
C GLU A 174 -11.07 14.60 -8.20
N LYS A 175 -10.51 13.40 -8.24
CA LYS A 175 -10.73 12.41 -9.31
C LYS A 175 -11.72 11.30 -8.91
N GLY A 176 -12.39 11.46 -7.78
CA GLY A 176 -13.37 10.50 -7.28
C GLY A 176 -12.76 9.26 -6.62
N ILE A 177 -11.48 9.29 -6.26
CA ILE A 177 -10.80 8.20 -5.55
C ILE A 177 -10.99 8.39 -4.06
N PHE A 178 -11.49 7.36 -3.38
CA PHE A 178 -11.61 7.34 -1.92
C PHE A 178 -10.23 7.16 -1.28
N VAL A 179 -9.90 7.96 -0.27
CA VAL A 179 -8.59 7.90 0.40
C VAL A 179 -8.77 7.60 1.88
N ALA A 180 -8.23 6.48 2.33
CA ALA A 180 -8.16 6.06 3.73
C ALA A 180 -6.72 6.10 4.23
N CYS A 181 -6.50 6.75 5.37
CA CYS A 181 -5.18 6.84 6.00
C CYS A 181 -5.24 6.42 7.48
N ALA A 182 -4.14 5.86 7.96
CA ALA A 182 -3.96 5.58 9.39
C ALA A 182 -3.86 6.89 10.19
N ALA A 183 -4.50 6.93 11.36
CA ALA A 183 -4.43 8.04 12.30
C ALA A 183 -3.10 8.15 13.05
N GLY A 184 -2.24 7.14 12.94
CA GLY A 184 -1.01 6.99 13.71
C GLY A 184 -1.20 6.12 14.95
N ASN A 185 -0.10 5.83 15.65
CA ASN A 185 -0.04 4.86 16.75
C ASN A 185 0.41 5.47 18.09
N ASP A 186 0.44 6.79 18.23
CA ASP A 186 1.04 7.44 19.42
C ASP A 186 0.15 7.37 20.66
N GLY A 187 -1.17 7.21 20.50
CA GLY A 187 -2.11 7.00 21.60
C GLY A 187 -2.25 8.14 22.62
N HIS A 188 -1.62 9.29 22.38
CA HIS A 188 -1.68 10.45 23.26
C HIS A 188 -2.66 11.48 22.73
N PHE A 189 -3.05 12.43 23.60
CA PHE A 189 -3.90 13.55 23.19
C PHE A 189 -3.26 14.36 22.05
N ALA A 190 -4.08 14.73 21.06
CA ALA A 190 -3.68 15.52 19.89
C ALA A 190 -2.56 14.92 19.00
N THR A 191 -2.48 13.58 18.91
CA THR A 191 -1.45 12.88 18.11
C THR A 191 -1.97 12.29 16.80
N VAL A 192 -3.24 12.53 16.45
CA VAL A 192 -3.81 12.08 15.18
C VAL A 192 -3.08 12.75 14.00
N VAL A 193 -2.60 11.93 13.06
CA VAL A 193 -1.95 12.37 11.82
C VAL A 193 -2.89 12.14 10.62
N ASN A 194 -2.50 12.65 9.46
CA ASN A 194 -3.25 12.50 8.20
C ASN A 194 -4.68 13.06 8.24
N ALA A 195 -4.97 14.00 9.15
CA ALA A 195 -6.31 14.49 9.47
C ALA A 195 -6.82 15.60 8.51
N ALA A 196 -6.44 15.57 7.23
CA ALA A 196 -6.99 16.51 6.26
C ALA A 196 -8.49 16.22 6.04
N PRO A 197 -9.38 17.26 5.93
CA PRO A 197 -10.84 17.07 5.92
C PRO A 197 -11.39 16.22 4.79
N TRP A 198 -10.62 15.95 3.76
CA TRP A 198 -10.96 15.11 2.61
C TRP A 198 -10.45 13.68 2.71
N ILE A 199 -9.78 13.32 3.80
CA ILE A 199 -9.23 11.97 4.06
C ILE A 199 -10.12 11.26 5.07
N GLU A 200 -10.45 9.99 4.81
CA GLU A 200 -11.01 9.12 5.85
C GLU A 200 -9.88 8.65 6.76
N VAL A 201 -9.93 9.04 8.02
CA VAL A 201 -8.91 8.70 9.01
C VAL A 201 -9.38 7.55 9.87
N THR A 202 -8.67 6.42 9.79
CA THR A 202 -8.99 5.22 10.57
C THR A 202 -8.16 5.16 11.84
N LEU A 203 -8.84 5.08 13.00
CA LEU A 203 -8.24 4.80 14.29
C LEU A 203 -8.17 3.28 14.49
N GLN A 204 -7.01 2.75 14.87
CA GLN A 204 -6.95 1.43 15.49
C GLN A 204 -7.45 1.56 16.94
N GLN A 205 -8.48 0.82 17.27
CA GLN A 205 -8.91 0.61 18.64
C GLN A 205 -8.13 -0.55 19.25
#